data_9aa9e13b9fca7733cba784ba46ace210
#
_entry.id   9aa9e13b9fca7733cba784ba46ace210
#
_cell.length_a   1.000
_cell.length_b   1.000
_cell.length_c   1.000
_cell.angle_alpha   90.00
_cell.angle_beta   90.00
_cell.angle_gamma   90.00
#
_symmetry.space_group_name_H-M   'P 1'
#
loop_
_entity.id
_entity.type
_entity.pdbx_description
1 polymer ?
#
loop_
_entity_poly.entity_id
_entity_poly.type
_entity_poly.pdbx_seq_one_letter_code
_entity_poly.pdbx_strand_id
1 'polypeptide(L)'
;SKHYDTTFEGSLTIGIIPTLAPYLLPYFLGDFLKKYKQIKLVIQELTTDEIIFKLNKDEIDVGILATPLHENNLIEEPLFYEEIKVFAHYNHPLTKKKNLEHDDILRDDIWMLSKGNCFRSQVINICANPIKMNEQLKYESGSIETLKKMVEMEGGFTLLPELAVLELSTKKLNQVAEFKKPKPLREVSLVYARSVAKKKFIDVLKKQIIASIPEELLNKKRGSVVEWK
;
A
#
# COMPACT_ATOMS: atom_id res chain seq x y z
N SER A 1 7.30 14.03 32.50
CA SER A 1 7.52 12.60 32.74
C SER A 1 6.81 11.80 31.65
N LYS A 2 7.58 11.12 30.79
CA LYS A 2 7.03 10.18 29.81
C LYS A 2 6.58 8.95 30.57
N HIS A 3 5.28 8.78 30.74
CA HIS A 3 4.71 7.54 31.22
C HIS A 3 4.94 6.46 30.16
N TYR A 4 5.91 5.59 30.39
CA TYR A 4 6.04 4.35 29.62
C TYR A 4 4.94 3.41 30.11
N ASP A 5 4.09 2.98 29.23
CA ASP A 5 3.04 2.02 29.57
C ASP A 5 3.68 0.63 29.75
N THR A 6 3.90 0.25 31.01
CA THR A 6 4.51 -1.03 31.39
C THR A 6 3.52 -2.20 31.32
N THR A 7 2.28 -1.98 30.89
CA THR A 7 1.22 -2.99 30.87
C THR A 7 1.26 -3.89 29.64
N PHE A 8 2.07 -3.56 28.62
CA PHE A 8 2.16 -4.29 27.37
C PHE A 8 3.49 -5.05 27.30
N GLU A 9 3.47 -6.34 27.63
CA GLU A 9 4.60 -7.26 27.48
C GLU A 9 4.20 -8.44 26.61
N GLY A 10 5.06 -8.80 25.66
CA GLY A 10 4.82 -9.94 24.77
C GLY A 10 5.35 -9.73 23.36
N SER A 11 4.82 -10.49 22.41
CA SER A 11 5.18 -10.40 21.00
C SER A 11 3.98 -10.14 20.13
N LEU A 12 4.19 -9.43 19.03
CA LEU A 12 3.19 -9.19 17.99
C LEU A 12 3.83 -9.49 16.62
N THR A 13 3.25 -10.43 15.90
CA THR A 13 3.69 -10.79 14.54
C THR A 13 2.80 -10.14 13.50
N ILE A 14 3.40 -9.32 12.66
CA ILE A 14 2.72 -8.50 11.65
C ILE A 14 3.11 -9.01 10.25
N GLY A 15 2.12 -9.33 9.42
CA GLY A 15 2.30 -9.47 7.98
C GLY A 15 2.00 -8.16 7.28
N ILE A 16 2.85 -7.72 6.37
CA ILE A 16 2.64 -6.50 5.59
C ILE A 16 2.95 -6.75 4.12
N ILE A 17 2.13 -6.22 3.23
CA ILE A 17 2.37 -6.38 1.79
C ILE A 17 3.57 -5.56 1.31
N PRO A 18 4.32 -6.05 0.30
CA PRO A 18 5.55 -5.39 -0.17
C PRO A 18 5.37 -3.95 -0.67
N THR A 19 4.20 -3.62 -1.20
CA THR A 19 3.91 -2.27 -1.69
C THR A 19 3.64 -1.23 -0.59
N LEU A 20 3.55 -1.68 0.67
CA LEU A 20 3.36 -0.82 1.84
C LEU A 20 4.61 -0.75 2.73
N ALA A 21 5.31 -1.86 2.90
CA ALA A 21 6.38 -1.98 3.89
C ALA A 21 7.45 -0.86 3.81
N PRO A 22 8.06 -0.55 2.64
CA PRO A 22 9.10 0.47 2.55
C PRO A 22 8.60 1.88 2.92
N TYR A 23 7.31 2.15 2.70
CA TYR A 23 6.75 3.48 2.80
C TYR A 23 6.00 3.72 4.11
N LEU A 24 5.37 2.69 4.67
CA LEU A 24 4.57 2.82 5.88
C LEU A 24 5.39 2.59 7.16
N LEU A 25 6.25 1.58 7.20
CA LEU A 25 7.02 1.24 8.40
C LEU A 25 7.82 2.43 8.95
N PRO A 26 8.49 3.25 8.12
CA PRO A 26 9.24 4.40 8.61
C PRO A 26 8.41 5.46 9.35
N TYR A 27 7.11 5.55 9.07
CA TYR A 27 6.25 6.54 9.72
C TYR A 27 6.00 6.24 11.20
N PHE A 28 5.85 4.97 11.57
CA PHE A 28 5.37 4.64 12.91
C PHE A 28 6.29 3.73 13.74
N LEU A 29 7.15 2.94 13.08
CA LEU A 29 7.87 1.86 13.74
C LEU A 29 8.80 2.36 14.85
N GLY A 30 9.55 3.42 14.58
CA GLY A 30 10.49 3.98 15.55
C GLY A 30 9.81 4.49 16.81
N ASP A 31 8.70 5.21 16.66
CA ASP A 31 7.93 5.73 17.80
C ASP A 31 7.20 4.63 18.56
N PHE A 32 6.69 3.62 17.85
CA PHE A 32 6.10 2.45 18.48
C PHE A 32 7.11 1.72 19.39
N LEU A 33 8.30 1.44 18.88
CA LEU A 33 9.33 0.73 19.64
C LEU A 33 9.83 1.53 20.86
N LYS A 34 9.91 2.86 20.73
CA LYS A 34 10.27 3.73 21.88
C LYS A 34 9.20 3.73 22.96
N LYS A 35 7.93 3.70 22.55
CA LYS A 35 6.79 3.76 23.48
C LYS A 35 6.52 2.43 24.17
N TYR A 36 6.60 1.32 23.43
CA TYR A 36 6.26 -0.03 23.91
C TYR A 36 7.49 -0.93 23.96
N LYS A 37 8.40 -0.63 24.88
CA LYS A 37 9.72 -1.29 24.95
C LYS A 37 9.68 -2.78 25.26
N GLN A 38 8.59 -3.27 25.85
CA GLN A 38 8.43 -4.68 26.23
C GLN A 38 7.66 -5.50 25.17
N ILE A 39 7.26 -4.88 24.08
CA ILE A 39 6.65 -5.59 22.95
C ILE A 39 7.74 -5.94 21.94
N LYS A 40 7.87 -7.24 21.68
CA LYS A 40 8.70 -7.74 20.58
C LYS A 40 7.87 -7.74 19.29
N LEU A 41 8.26 -6.94 18.31
CA LEU A 41 7.65 -6.98 16.97
C LEU A 41 8.40 -7.98 16.08
N VAL A 42 7.62 -8.79 15.37
CA VAL A 42 8.09 -9.60 14.24
C VAL A 42 7.34 -9.13 13.01
N ILE A 43 8.05 -8.67 11.99
CA ILE A 43 7.45 -8.14 10.76
C ILE A 43 7.87 -9.02 9.59
N GLN A 44 6.89 -9.48 8.82
CA GLN A 44 7.08 -10.30 7.64
C GLN A 44 6.48 -9.61 6.42
N GLU A 45 7.24 -9.43 5.35
CA GLU A 45 6.68 -9.01 4.07
C GLU A 45 6.07 -10.21 3.37
N LEU A 46 4.78 -10.14 3.11
CA LEU A 46 3.98 -11.26 2.60
C LEU A 46 2.99 -10.74 1.54
N THR A 47 2.66 -11.59 0.58
CA THR A 47 1.55 -11.31 -0.35
C THR A 47 0.22 -11.34 0.39
N THR A 48 -0.82 -10.78 -0.21
CA THR A 48 -2.17 -10.81 0.36
C THR A 48 -2.65 -12.22 0.67
N ASP A 49 -2.46 -13.16 -0.25
CA ASP A 49 -2.89 -14.56 -0.05
C ASP A 49 -2.12 -15.24 1.08
N GLU A 50 -0.81 -14.97 1.21
CA GLU A 50 0.00 -15.47 2.33
C GLU A 50 -0.46 -14.89 3.66
N ILE A 51 -0.81 -13.60 3.72
CA ILE A 51 -1.35 -12.97 4.93
C ILE A 51 -2.66 -13.62 5.33
N ILE A 52 -3.60 -13.76 4.40
CA ILE A 52 -4.89 -14.42 4.65
C ILE A 52 -4.68 -15.85 5.17
N PHE A 53 -3.82 -16.61 4.51
CA PHE A 53 -3.51 -17.99 4.93
C PHE A 53 -2.94 -18.03 6.35
N LYS A 54 -1.95 -17.19 6.64
CA LYS A 54 -1.28 -17.17 7.96
C LYS A 54 -2.18 -16.65 9.09
N LEU A 55 -3.06 -15.69 8.81
CA LEU A 55 -4.08 -15.24 9.77
C LEU A 55 -5.04 -16.38 10.14
N ASN A 56 -5.48 -17.17 9.14
CA ASN A 56 -6.36 -18.30 9.36
C ASN A 56 -5.70 -19.48 10.09
N LYS A 57 -4.37 -19.52 10.11
CA LYS A 57 -3.58 -20.54 10.81
C LYS A 57 -3.00 -20.06 12.13
N ASP A 58 -3.33 -18.84 12.57
CA ASP A 58 -2.74 -18.21 13.77
C ASP A 58 -1.20 -18.12 13.73
N GLU A 59 -0.61 -18.09 12.53
CA GLU A 59 0.84 -17.95 12.33
C GLU A 59 1.30 -16.49 12.39
N ILE A 60 0.41 -15.54 12.12
CA ILE A 60 0.57 -14.12 12.35
C ILE A 60 -0.63 -13.57 13.10
N ASP A 61 -0.41 -12.49 13.85
CA ASP A 61 -1.45 -11.87 14.68
C ASP A 61 -2.31 -10.86 13.90
N VAL A 62 -1.69 -10.12 12.99
CA VAL A 62 -2.32 -9.05 12.22
C VAL A 62 -1.66 -8.86 10.87
N GLY A 63 -2.46 -8.50 9.88
CA GLY A 63 -2.02 -8.08 8.55
C GLY A 63 -2.20 -6.58 8.33
N ILE A 64 -1.32 -5.97 7.53
CA ILE A 64 -1.46 -4.62 7.02
C ILE A 64 -1.45 -4.72 5.49
N LEU A 65 -2.60 -4.52 4.87
CA LEU A 65 -2.78 -4.77 3.45
C LEU A 65 -3.96 -3.98 2.88
N ALA A 66 -4.10 -4.05 1.56
CA ALA A 66 -5.22 -3.42 0.86
C ALA A 66 -6.53 -4.18 1.09
N THR A 67 -7.60 -3.45 1.31
CA THR A 67 -8.96 -3.95 1.54
C THR A 67 -9.96 -3.28 0.58
N PRO A 68 -11.17 -3.79 0.37
CA PRO A 68 -11.78 -4.97 1.03
C PRO A 68 -11.23 -6.31 0.53
N LEU A 69 -11.19 -7.32 1.42
CA LEU A 69 -10.76 -8.69 1.09
C LEU A 69 -11.92 -9.61 0.73
N HIS A 70 -13.12 -9.32 1.24
CA HIS A 70 -14.31 -10.18 1.15
C HIS A 70 -14.14 -11.55 1.82
N GLU A 71 -13.40 -11.58 2.94
CA GLU A 71 -13.16 -12.77 3.77
C GLU A 71 -14.03 -12.73 5.04
N ASN A 72 -15.02 -13.61 5.12
CA ASN A 72 -16.05 -13.58 6.18
C ASN A 72 -15.51 -13.84 7.60
N ASN A 73 -14.40 -14.51 7.72
CA ASN A 73 -13.78 -14.90 9.00
C ASN A 73 -12.72 -13.91 9.51
N LEU A 74 -12.42 -12.89 8.72
CA LEU A 74 -11.48 -11.85 9.08
C LEU A 74 -12.21 -10.54 9.43
N ILE A 75 -11.60 -9.76 10.30
CA ILE A 75 -12.04 -8.41 10.64
C ILE A 75 -11.11 -7.43 9.95
N GLU A 76 -11.68 -6.46 9.25
CA GLU A 76 -10.97 -5.39 8.59
C GLU A 76 -11.23 -4.07 9.33
N GLU A 77 -10.17 -3.41 9.78
CA GLU A 77 -10.25 -2.07 10.38
C GLU A 77 -9.48 -1.08 9.51
N PRO A 78 -10.17 -0.22 8.74
CA PRO A 78 -9.52 0.76 7.90
C PRO A 78 -8.58 1.68 8.68
N LEU A 79 -7.37 1.89 8.12
CA LEU A 79 -6.35 2.79 8.65
C LEU A 79 -6.33 4.11 7.89
N PHE A 80 -6.22 4.02 6.58
CA PHE A 80 -6.10 5.18 5.72
C PHE A 80 -6.45 4.87 4.25
N TYR A 81 -6.52 5.93 3.47
CA TYR A 81 -6.84 5.91 2.04
C TYR A 81 -5.80 6.71 1.29
N GLU A 82 -5.14 6.09 0.33
CA GLU A 82 -4.12 6.73 -0.48
C GLU A 82 -4.50 6.74 -1.95
N GLU A 83 -4.22 7.85 -2.64
CA GLU A 83 -4.43 7.93 -4.08
C GLU A 83 -3.47 7.00 -4.83
N ILE A 84 -3.96 6.44 -5.92
CA ILE A 84 -3.12 5.80 -6.93
C ILE A 84 -2.80 6.86 -7.98
N LYS A 85 -1.51 7.12 -8.18
CA LYS A 85 -0.99 8.15 -9.11
C LYS A 85 -0.11 7.54 -10.16
N VAL A 86 0.11 8.27 -11.25
CA VAL A 86 1.01 7.85 -12.34
C VAL A 86 2.39 8.45 -12.12
N PHE A 87 3.42 7.64 -12.29
CA PHE A 87 4.81 8.08 -12.36
C PHE A 87 5.37 7.73 -13.73
N ALA A 88 5.75 8.72 -14.51
CA ALA A 88 6.19 8.56 -15.88
C ALA A 88 7.59 9.15 -16.11
N HIS A 89 8.29 8.64 -17.11
CA HIS A 89 9.55 9.23 -17.53
C HIS A 89 9.37 10.72 -17.85
N TYR A 90 10.39 11.54 -17.56
CA TYR A 90 10.29 13.00 -17.67
C TYR A 90 9.87 13.50 -19.08
N ASN A 91 10.16 12.73 -20.15
CA ASN A 91 9.75 13.04 -21.52
C ASN A 91 8.41 12.41 -21.92
N HIS A 92 7.76 11.66 -21.05
CA HIS A 92 6.54 10.93 -21.36
C HIS A 92 5.33 11.88 -21.52
N PRO A 93 4.44 11.65 -22.51
CA PRO A 93 3.27 12.52 -22.73
C PRO A 93 2.35 12.65 -21.50
N LEU A 94 2.24 11.62 -20.65
CA LEU A 94 1.40 11.65 -19.45
C LEU A 94 1.85 12.71 -18.44
N THR A 95 3.12 13.13 -18.43
CA THR A 95 3.62 14.18 -17.52
C THR A 95 3.07 15.57 -17.88
N LYS A 96 2.60 15.75 -19.10
CA LYS A 96 2.07 17.03 -19.60
C LYS A 96 0.56 17.16 -19.40
N LYS A 97 -0.10 16.12 -18.96
CA LYS A 97 -1.56 16.08 -18.76
C LYS A 97 -1.89 16.24 -17.29
N LYS A 98 -2.70 17.25 -16.93
CA LYS A 98 -2.99 17.57 -15.51
C LYS A 98 -4.01 16.61 -14.87
N ASN A 99 -5.01 16.17 -15.63
CA ASN A 99 -6.07 15.29 -15.16
C ASN A 99 -6.21 14.13 -16.13
N LEU A 100 -5.71 12.98 -15.73
CA LEU A 100 -5.78 11.77 -16.55
C LEU A 100 -7.17 11.15 -16.51
N GLU A 101 -7.65 10.75 -17.68
CA GLU A 101 -8.73 9.78 -17.78
C GLU A 101 -8.19 8.39 -17.45
N HIS A 102 -9.06 7.47 -17.01
CA HIS A 102 -8.61 6.11 -16.73
C HIS A 102 -8.01 5.42 -17.96
N ASP A 103 -8.54 5.69 -19.14
CA ASP A 103 -8.05 5.09 -20.38
C ASP A 103 -6.74 5.70 -20.90
N ASP A 104 -6.26 6.79 -20.33
CA ASP A 104 -4.95 7.35 -20.68
C ASP A 104 -3.79 6.40 -20.35
N ILE A 105 -3.99 5.46 -19.43
CA ILE A 105 -3.00 4.44 -19.08
C ILE A 105 -3.11 3.14 -19.89
N LEU A 106 -4.00 3.09 -20.88
CA LEU A 106 -4.12 1.95 -21.82
C LEU A 106 -3.00 2.00 -22.87
N ARG A 107 -1.77 1.85 -22.41
CA ARG A 107 -0.56 1.93 -23.24
C ARG A 107 0.31 0.71 -22.97
N ASP A 108 1.08 0.31 -23.99
CA ASP A 108 1.99 -0.84 -23.93
C ASP A 108 3.33 -0.57 -23.23
N ASP A 109 3.61 0.71 -22.91
CA ASP A 109 4.81 1.14 -22.21
C ASP A 109 4.64 1.24 -20.66
N ILE A 110 3.63 0.57 -20.13
CA ILE A 110 3.42 0.47 -18.68
C ILE A 110 4.29 -0.61 -18.04
N TRP A 111 4.95 -0.27 -16.94
CA TRP A 111 5.64 -1.22 -16.07
C TRP A 111 4.70 -1.63 -14.94
N MET A 112 4.50 -2.93 -14.75
CA MET A 112 3.57 -3.45 -13.74
C MET A 112 4.24 -4.48 -12.84
N LEU A 113 3.74 -4.58 -11.61
CA LEU A 113 4.09 -5.64 -10.69
C LEU A 113 3.62 -7.01 -11.21
N SER A 114 4.24 -8.08 -10.70
CA SER A 114 3.86 -9.45 -11.04
C SER A 114 2.44 -9.81 -10.58
N LYS A 115 1.87 -10.83 -11.19
CA LYS A 115 0.62 -11.45 -10.73
C LYS A 115 0.76 -11.87 -9.26
N GLY A 116 -0.33 -11.77 -8.50
CA GLY A 116 -0.34 -12.04 -7.06
C GLY A 116 -0.16 -10.80 -6.18
N ASN A 117 0.25 -9.66 -6.74
CA ASN A 117 0.23 -8.38 -6.05
C ASN A 117 -1.15 -7.73 -6.20
N CYS A 118 -1.82 -7.45 -5.07
CA CYS A 118 -3.12 -6.80 -5.08
C CYS A 118 -3.07 -5.42 -5.76
N PHE A 119 -1.97 -4.69 -5.62
CA PHE A 119 -1.79 -3.40 -6.29
C PHE A 119 -1.82 -3.52 -7.81
N ARG A 120 -1.26 -4.59 -8.39
CA ARG A 120 -1.41 -4.88 -9.83
C ARG A 120 -2.87 -5.02 -10.23
N SER A 121 -3.65 -5.77 -9.47
CA SER A 121 -5.08 -5.96 -9.74
C SER A 121 -5.85 -4.66 -9.63
N GLN A 122 -5.51 -3.81 -8.65
CA GLN A 122 -6.10 -2.47 -8.52
C GLN A 122 -5.79 -1.59 -9.73
N VAL A 123 -4.54 -1.60 -10.22
CA VAL A 123 -4.15 -0.87 -11.45
C VAL A 123 -4.99 -1.33 -12.65
N ILE A 124 -5.15 -2.64 -12.81
CA ILE A 124 -5.97 -3.21 -13.89
C ILE A 124 -7.44 -2.78 -13.74
N ASN A 125 -7.96 -2.76 -12.52
CA ASN A 125 -9.36 -2.43 -12.24
C ASN A 125 -9.70 -0.93 -12.34
N ILE A 126 -8.70 -0.06 -12.42
CA ILE A 126 -8.92 1.36 -12.72
C ILE A 126 -9.52 1.53 -14.13
N CYS A 127 -9.08 0.71 -15.08
CA CYS A 127 -9.52 0.80 -16.47
C CYS A 127 -10.74 -0.08 -16.76
N ALA A 128 -11.65 0.43 -17.57
CA ALA A 128 -12.75 -0.36 -18.11
C ALA A 128 -12.33 -1.34 -19.21
N ASN A 129 -11.20 -1.07 -19.87
CA ASN A 129 -10.65 -1.85 -20.97
C ASN A 129 -9.36 -2.57 -20.57
N PRO A 130 -9.04 -3.72 -21.20
CA PRO A 130 -7.82 -4.44 -20.91
C PRO A 130 -6.55 -3.63 -21.21
N ILE A 131 -5.60 -3.66 -20.29
CA ILE A 131 -4.26 -3.09 -20.49
C ILE A 131 -3.46 -4.07 -21.33
N LYS A 132 -2.86 -3.57 -22.44
CA LYS A 132 -1.91 -4.35 -23.22
C LYS A 132 -0.59 -4.44 -22.47
N MET A 133 -0.12 -5.66 -22.26
CA MET A 133 1.15 -5.92 -21.58
C MET A 133 2.24 -6.22 -22.60
N ASN A 134 3.48 -5.80 -22.31
CA ASN A 134 4.64 -6.25 -23.08
C ASN A 134 4.88 -7.74 -22.80
N GLU A 135 4.70 -8.58 -23.79
CA GLU A 135 4.85 -10.03 -23.67
C GLU A 135 6.32 -10.49 -23.63
N GLN A 136 7.26 -9.62 -24.02
CA GLN A 136 8.69 -9.96 -24.04
C GLN A 136 9.31 -10.02 -22.65
N LEU A 137 8.70 -9.35 -21.67
CA LEU A 137 9.21 -9.29 -20.29
C LEU A 137 8.19 -9.80 -19.29
N LYS A 138 8.56 -10.86 -18.59
CA LYS A 138 7.86 -11.33 -17.40
C LYS A 138 8.66 -10.95 -16.17
N TYR A 139 8.29 -9.83 -15.53
CA TYR A 139 8.90 -9.39 -14.29
C TYR A 139 8.08 -9.91 -13.09
N GLU A 140 8.71 -10.72 -12.26
CA GLU A 140 8.04 -11.36 -11.11
C GLU A 140 8.56 -10.77 -9.79
N SER A 141 8.17 -9.55 -9.46
CA SER A 141 8.52 -8.91 -8.20
C SER A 141 7.38 -8.01 -7.70
N GLY A 142 7.37 -7.79 -6.37
CA GLY A 142 6.51 -6.82 -5.71
C GLY A 142 7.16 -5.45 -5.48
N SER A 143 8.34 -5.21 -6.04
CA SER A 143 9.13 -4.00 -5.78
C SER A 143 8.72 -2.82 -6.64
N ILE A 144 7.99 -1.87 -6.05
CA ILE A 144 7.68 -0.57 -6.66
C ILE A 144 8.97 0.22 -6.94
N GLU A 145 9.99 0.12 -6.09
CA GLU A 145 11.27 0.82 -6.30
C GLU A 145 11.98 0.36 -7.56
N THR A 146 11.89 -0.94 -7.89
CA THR A 146 12.42 -1.44 -9.18
C THR A 146 11.64 -0.83 -10.35
N LEU A 147 10.31 -0.78 -10.30
CA LEU A 147 9.51 -0.19 -11.37
C LEU A 147 9.82 1.30 -11.56
N LYS A 148 10.03 2.06 -10.49
CA LYS A 148 10.45 3.46 -10.57
C LYS A 148 11.77 3.61 -11.31
N LYS A 149 12.75 2.77 -11.01
CA LYS A 149 14.06 2.77 -11.69
C LYS A 149 13.95 2.37 -13.16
N MET A 150 13.10 1.40 -13.48
CA MET A 150 12.85 1.01 -14.87
C MET A 150 12.25 2.17 -15.67
N VAL A 151 11.29 2.89 -15.11
CA VAL A 151 10.72 4.11 -15.73
C VAL A 151 11.81 5.15 -16.00
N GLU A 152 12.70 5.39 -15.05
CA GLU A 152 13.77 6.38 -15.20
C GLU A 152 14.83 6.00 -16.24
N MET A 153 15.15 4.72 -16.32
CA MET A 153 16.23 4.22 -17.21
C MET A 153 15.73 3.87 -18.60
N GLU A 154 14.56 3.26 -18.71
CA GLU A 154 14.06 2.68 -19.95
C GLU A 154 12.87 3.46 -20.55
N GLY A 155 12.35 4.45 -19.84
CA GLY A 155 11.14 5.17 -20.26
C GLY A 155 9.85 4.50 -19.85
N GLY A 156 8.74 4.93 -20.42
CA GLY A 156 7.41 4.47 -20.06
C GLY A 156 6.89 5.07 -18.76
N PHE A 157 6.01 4.34 -18.10
CA PHE A 157 5.38 4.78 -16.86
C PHE A 157 4.95 3.60 -15.98
N THR A 158 4.65 3.90 -14.74
CA THR A 158 4.03 2.97 -13.79
C THR A 158 3.04 3.70 -12.90
N LEU A 159 2.29 2.98 -12.10
CA LEU A 159 1.43 3.57 -11.08
C LEU A 159 2.09 3.40 -9.70
N LEU A 160 1.92 4.42 -8.85
CA LEU A 160 2.44 4.45 -7.50
C LEU A 160 1.32 4.71 -6.49
N PRO A 161 1.38 4.09 -5.31
CA PRO A 161 0.56 4.51 -4.19
C PRO A 161 1.09 5.84 -3.63
N GLU A 162 0.21 6.65 -3.06
CA GLU A 162 0.52 8.01 -2.60
C GLU A 162 1.67 8.07 -1.61
N LEU A 163 1.78 7.12 -0.67
CA LEU A 163 2.92 7.09 0.26
C LEU A 163 4.27 7.00 -0.45
N ALA A 164 4.35 6.28 -1.57
CA ALA A 164 5.54 6.22 -2.40
C ALA A 164 5.81 7.56 -3.13
N VAL A 165 4.75 8.28 -3.50
CA VAL A 165 4.87 9.60 -4.14
C VAL A 165 5.37 10.64 -3.16
N LEU A 166 4.93 10.59 -1.88
CA LEU A 166 5.34 11.55 -0.85
C LEU A 166 6.85 11.55 -0.54
N GLU A 167 7.55 10.48 -0.88
CA GLU A 167 9.01 10.37 -0.73
C GLU A 167 9.79 11.00 -1.89
N LEU A 168 9.15 11.30 -3.01
CA LEU A 168 9.83 11.78 -4.20
C LEU A 168 10.43 13.18 -3.96
N SER A 169 11.61 13.40 -4.54
CA SER A 169 12.20 14.74 -4.58
C SER A 169 11.31 15.71 -5.36
N THR A 170 11.45 17.01 -5.10
CA THR A 170 10.70 18.04 -5.82
C THR A 170 10.84 17.94 -7.33
N LYS A 171 12.04 17.58 -7.81
CA LYS A 171 12.30 17.36 -9.24
C LYS A 171 11.48 16.18 -9.81
N LYS A 172 11.39 15.08 -9.05
CA LYS A 172 10.66 13.88 -9.48
C LYS A 172 9.15 14.06 -9.39
N LEU A 173 8.64 14.96 -8.55
CA LEU A 173 7.21 15.28 -8.52
C LEU A 173 6.68 15.82 -9.86
N ASN A 174 7.54 16.42 -10.70
CA ASN A 174 7.16 16.82 -12.05
C ASN A 174 6.89 15.64 -12.99
N GLN A 175 7.27 14.42 -12.60
CA GLN A 175 7.02 13.19 -13.34
C GLN A 175 5.72 12.50 -12.88
N VAL A 176 5.03 13.06 -11.88
CA VAL A 176 3.78 12.53 -11.34
C VAL A 176 2.59 13.17 -12.02
N ALA A 177 1.66 12.33 -12.45
CA ALA A 177 0.36 12.75 -12.96
C ALA A 177 -0.78 12.14 -12.14
N GLU A 178 -1.89 12.86 -12.05
CA GLU A 178 -3.04 12.47 -11.25
C GLU A 178 -4.25 12.20 -12.14
N PHE A 179 -5.08 11.25 -11.70
CA PHE A 179 -6.37 11.02 -12.35
C PHE A 179 -7.36 12.14 -12.02
N LYS A 180 -8.29 12.38 -12.92
CA LYS A 180 -9.45 13.25 -12.65
C LYS A 180 -10.31 12.64 -11.53
N LYS A 181 -11.18 13.45 -10.97
CA LYS A 181 -12.17 12.98 -9.98
C LYS A 181 -13.22 12.06 -10.63
N PRO A 182 -13.71 11.01 -9.93
CA PRO A 182 -13.27 10.61 -8.58
C PRO A 182 -11.88 10.00 -8.59
N LYS A 183 -11.04 10.43 -7.64
CA LYS A 183 -9.66 9.92 -7.50
C LYS A 183 -9.69 8.43 -7.14
N PRO A 184 -8.89 7.57 -7.79
CA PRO A 184 -8.76 6.17 -7.38
C PRO A 184 -8.00 6.06 -6.06
N LEU A 185 -8.61 5.43 -5.06
CA LEU A 185 -8.03 5.24 -3.74
C LEU A 185 -7.75 3.77 -3.47
N ARG A 186 -6.64 3.51 -2.79
CA ARG A 186 -6.36 2.25 -2.13
C ARG A 186 -6.71 2.38 -0.65
N GLU A 187 -7.66 1.57 -0.17
CA GLU A 187 -7.92 1.43 1.25
C GLU A 187 -6.89 0.51 1.87
N VAL A 188 -6.26 0.93 2.94
CA VAL A 188 -5.32 0.13 3.73
C VAL A 188 -5.89 -0.10 5.10
N SER A 189 -5.89 -1.36 5.55
CA SER A 189 -6.48 -1.76 6.81
C SER A 189 -5.55 -2.64 7.63
N LEU A 190 -5.80 -2.64 8.95
CA LEU A 190 -5.43 -3.76 9.81
C LEU A 190 -6.44 -4.88 9.63
N VAL A 191 -5.95 -6.09 9.47
CA VAL A 191 -6.78 -7.28 9.29
C VAL A 191 -6.35 -8.35 10.26
N TYR A 192 -7.29 -8.99 10.95
CA TYR A 192 -7.02 -10.03 11.92
C TYR A 192 -8.18 -11.02 12.03
N ALA A 193 -7.89 -12.20 12.56
CA ALA A 193 -8.92 -13.21 12.79
C ALA A 193 -9.87 -12.79 13.92
N ARG A 194 -11.14 -13.18 13.83
CA ARG A 194 -12.15 -12.88 14.87
C ARG A 194 -11.76 -13.43 16.24
N SER A 195 -11.00 -14.52 16.27
CA SER A 195 -10.53 -15.19 17.49
C SER A 195 -9.20 -14.66 18.01
N VAL A 196 -8.68 -13.54 17.49
CA VAL A 196 -7.37 -13.03 17.90
C VAL A 196 -7.29 -12.75 19.40
N ALA A 197 -6.26 -13.30 20.06
CA ALA A 197 -6.04 -13.11 21.49
C ALA A 197 -5.40 -11.75 21.84
N LYS A 198 -4.69 -11.14 20.87
CA LYS A 198 -3.85 -9.94 21.06
C LYS A 198 -4.51 -8.65 20.63
N LYS A 199 -5.83 -8.54 20.78
CA LYS A 199 -6.60 -7.36 20.35
C LYS A 199 -6.07 -6.05 20.95
N LYS A 200 -5.62 -6.05 22.19
CA LYS A 200 -5.04 -4.87 22.84
C LYS A 200 -3.77 -4.37 22.14
N PHE A 201 -2.91 -5.29 21.68
CA PHE A 201 -1.70 -4.94 20.93
C PHE A 201 -2.06 -4.37 19.55
N ILE A 202 -3.07 -4.94 18.91
CA ILE A 202 -3.58 -4.46 17.62
C ILE A 202 -4.16 -3.06 17.76
N ASP A 203 -4.90 -2.77 18.83
CA ASP A 203 -5.48 -1.45 19.10
C ASP A 203 -4.39 -0.37 19.29
N VAL A 204 -3.32 -0.66 20.02
CA VAL A 204 -2.22 0.30 20.17
C VAL A 204 -1.40 0.47 18.90
N LEU A 205 -1.25 -0.59 18.10
CA LEU A 205 -0.64 -0.51 16.78
C LEU A 205 -1.44 0.41 15.85
N LYS A 206 -2.76 0.19 15.78
CA LYS A 206 -3.68 1.04 15.00
C LYS A 206 -3.57 2.50 15.39
N LYS A 207 -3.64 2.79 16.67
CA LYS A 207 -3.54 4.15 17.21
C LYS A 207 -2.23 4.82 16.82
N GLN A 208 -1.12 4.10 16.93
CA GLN A 208 0.21 4.62 16.56
C GLN A 208 0.32 4.90 15.05
N ILE A 209 -0.16 4.00 14.21
CA ILE A 209 -0.14 4.20 12.75
C ILE A 209 -0.94 5.44 12.37
N ILE A 210 -2.18 5.56 12.84
CA ILE A 210 -3.07 6.69 12.54
C ILE A 210 -2.46 8.01 13.02
N ALA A 211 -1.80 8.03 14.17
CA ALA A 211 -1.14 9.22 14.70
C ALA A 211 0.12 9.63 13.93
N SER A 212 0.72 8.71 13.18
CA SER A 212 2.03 8.91 12.55
C SER A 212 1.97 9.27 11.07
N ILE A 213 0.85 8.97 10.40
CA ILE A 213 0.70 9.24 8.95
C ILE A 213 0.12 10.63 8.68
N PRO A 214 0.29 11.19 7.47
CA PRO A 214 -0.34 12.45 7.09
C PRO A 214 -1.86 12.42 7.25
N GLU A 215 -2.43 13.47 7.83
CA GLU A 215 -3.87 13.54 8.16
C GLU A 215 -4.77 13.42 6.93
N GLU A 216 -4.33 13.93 5.78
CA GLU A 216 -5.07 13.86 4.52
C GLU A 216 -5.43 12.42 4.11
N LEU A 217 -4.58 11.46 4.47
CA LEU A 217 -4.78 10.04 4.15
C LEU A 217 -5.93 9.41 4.96
N LEU A 218 -6.40 10.05 6.02
CA LEU A 218 -7.52 9.55 6.82
C LEU A 218 -8.88 9.81 6.16
N ASN A 219 -8.93 10.64 5.12
CA ASN A 219 -10.17 11.08 4.50
C ASN A 219 -10.59 10.18 3.33
N LYS A 220 -11.54 9.28 3.57
CA LYS A 220 -12.16 8.42 2.54
C LYS A 220 -12.87 9.20 1.43
N LYS A 221 -13.36 10.42 1.72
CA LYS A 221 -14.13 11.24 0.78
C LYS A 221 -13.27 11.87 -0.32
N ARG A 222 -11.95 11.68 -0.28
CA ARG A 222 -11.02 12.17 -1.31
C ARG A 222 -11.23 11.52 -2.67
N GLY A 223 -11.86 10.35 -2.72
CA GLY A 223 -12.06 9.62 -3.96
C GLY A 223 -12.89 8.35 -3.79
N SER A 224 -12.69 7.41 -4.69
CA SER A 224 -13.35 6.11 -4.70
C SER A 224 -12.36 4.98 -4.51
N VAL A 225 -12.67 4.06 -3.60
CA VAL A 225 -11.83 2.89 -3.34
C VAL A 225 -11.86 1.94 -4.53
N VAL A 226 -10.68 1.57 -5.01
CA VAL A 226 -10.49 0.56 -6.07
C VAL A 226 -10.36 -0.80 -5.45
N GLU A 227 -11.21 -1.72 -5.82
CA GLU A 227 -11.13 -3.11 -5.40
C GLU A 227 -10.05 -3.86 -6.21
N TRP A 228 -9.51 -4.94 -5.64
CA TRP A 228 -8.46 -5.74 -6.27
C TRP A 228 -8.92 -7.17 -6.64
N LYS A 229 -10.13 -7.57 -6.23
CA LYS A 229 -10.82 -8.80 -6.66
C LYS A 229 -11.95 -8.48 -7.63
#